data_c82be0d28fae5189af451aab600dbcd4
#
_entry.id   c82be0d28fae5189af451aab600dbcd4
#
_cell.length_a   1.000
_cell.length_b   1.000
_cell.length_c   1.000
_cell.angle_alpha   90.00
_cell.angle_beta   90.00
_cell.angle_gamma   90.00
#
_symmetry.space_group_name_H-M   'P 1'
#
loop_
_entity.id
_entity.type
_entity.pdbx_description
1 polymer ?
#
loop_
_entity_poly.entity_id
_entity_poly.type
_entity_poly.pdbx_seq_one_letter_code
_entity_poly.pdbx_strand_id
1 'polypeptide(L)'
;GYDDIITVNGDNADESYVSKPYHGMRIHLNDGKNNFKETFFYPLNGATRVIAKDFDQDGDLDFALLATFPDYENHPEYNFVYLENENSKNYTFKQGHLTDTKMARWFLMDSADIDGDGDEDIVLSALTYSFTPVPKELEEAWGASYTDLLILENKLH
;
A
#
# COMPACT_ATOMS: atom_id res chain seq x y z
N GLY A 1 25.49 -2.06 1.26
CA GLY A 1 24.84 -1.54 0.04
C GLY A 1 24.79 -0.02 0.06
N TYR A 2 24.13 0.55 -0.89
CA TYR A 2 23.82 1.98 -0.98
C TYR A 2 22.31 2.15 -0.80
N ASP A 3 21.87 3.30 -0.33
CA ASP A 3 20.44 3.55 -0.17
C ASP A 3 19.77 3.64 -1.54
N ASP A 4 18.76 2.82 -1.74
CA ASP A 4 17.91 2.80 -2.93
C ASP A 4 16.68 3.72 -2.73
N ILE A 5 15.94 4.02 -3.78
CA ILE A 5 14.74 4.85 -3.70
C ILE A 5 13.53 4.03 -4.11
N ILE A 6 12.50 4.06 -3.26
CA ILE A 6 11.18 3.55 -3.59
C ILE A 6 10.23 4.74 -3.76
N THR A 7 9.50 4.76 -4.85
CA THR A 7 8.52 5.81 -5.13
C THR A 7 7.14 5.23 -5.38
N VAL A 8 6.10 5.96 -5.00
CA VAL A 8 4.73 5.71 -5.43
C VAL A 8 4.20 6.90 -6.19
N ASN A 9 3.39 6.63 -7.19
CA ASN A 9 2.75 7.63 -8.01
C ASN A 9 1.31 7.22 -8.30
N GLY A 10 0.37 8.01 -7.84
CA GLY A 10 -1.07 7.75 -7.97
C GLY A 10 -1.88 9.04 -8.02
N ASP A 11 -1.22 10.12 -8.43
CA ASP A 11 -1.76 11.47 -8.51
C ASP A 11 -2.95 11.58 -9.49
N ASN A 12 -3.97 12.28 -9.06
CA ASN A 12 -5.15 12.66 -9.82
C ASN A 12 -5.33 14.19 -9.86
N ALA A 13 -4.23 14.94 -9.90
CA ALA A 13 -4.27 16.41 -9.95
C ALA A 13 -4.95 16.97 -11.21
N ASP A 14 -5.10 16.15 -12.23
CA ASP A 14 -5.88 16.46 -13.45
C ASP A 14 -7.40 16.25 -13.28
N GLU A 15 -7.85 15.92 -12.05
CA GLU A 15 -9.26 15.63 -11.71
C GLU A 15 -9.86 14.46 -12.52
N SER A 16 -9.05 13.69 -13.22
CA SER A 16 -9.49 12.48 -13.90
C SER A 16 -9.22 11.24 -13.05
N TYR A 17 -10.26 10.58 -12.58
CA TYR A 17 -10.17 9.38 -11.72
C TYR A 17 -10.12 8.07 -12.53
N VAL A 18 -9.55 8.13 -13.71
CA VAL A 18 -9.36 6.95 -14.57
C VAL A 18 -8.05 6.26 -14.23
N SER A 19 -8.00 4.95 -14.47
CA SER A 19 -6.77 4.18 -14.34
C SER A 19 -5.69 4.70 -15.29
N LYS A 20 -4.47 4.91 -14.76
CA LYS A 20 -3.34 5.44 -15.50
C LYS A 20 -2.19 4.42 -15.51
N PRO A 21 -1.61 4.11 -16.66
CA PRO A 21 -0.61 3.04 -16.79
C PRO A 21 0.71 3.33 -16.06
N TYR A 22 0.92 4.56 -15.60
CA TYR A 22 2.10 4.96 -14.85
C TYR A 22 1.87 5.01 -13.33
N HIS A 23 0.63 4.76 -12.85
CA HIS A 23 0.34 4.67 -11.41
C HIS A 23 0.91 3.37 -10.84
N GLY A 24 1.57 3.47 -9.71
CA GLY A 24 2.12 2.32 -9.00
C GLY A 24 3.35 2.64 -8.17
N MET A 25 4.00 1.59 -7.72
CA MET A 25 5.27 1.63 -6.99
C MET A 25 6.43 1.35 -7.94
N ARG A 26 7.57 2.04 -7.73
CA ARG A 26 8.82 1.81 -8.45
C ARG A 26 9.98 1.65 -7.49
N ILE A 27 10.91 0.76 -7.85
CA ILE A 27 12.19 0.59 -7.17
C ILE A 27 13.29 1.13 -8.09
N HIS A 28 14.10 2.03 -7.56
CA HIS A 28 15.25 2.62 -8.24
C HIS A 28 16.52 2.27 -7.48
N LEU A 29 17.38 1.45 -8.07
CA LEU A 29 18.66 1.06 -7.48
C LEU A 29 19.73 2.13 -7.67
N ASN A 30 20.50 2.38 -6.62
CA ASN A 30 21.62 3.30 -6.57
C ASN A 30 22.92 2.58 -6.97
N ASP A 31 23.64 3.12 -7.91
CA ASP A 31 24.96 2.60 -8.33
C ASP A 31 26.12 2.97 -7.38
N GLY A 32 25.82 3.62 -6.24
CA GLY A 32 26.81 4.12 -5.30
C GLY A 32 27.43 5.48 -5.68
N LYS A 33 26.93 6.11 -6.73
CA LYS A 33 27.33 7.45 -7.19
C LYS A 33 26.13 8.39 -7.28
N ASN A 34 25.02 8.01 -6.63
CA ASN A 34 23.72 8.70 -6.68
C ASN A 34 23.11 8.75 -8.10
N ASN A 35 23.43 7.76 -8.94
CA ASN A 35 22.67 7.51 -10.15
C ASN A 35 21.66 6.41 -9.87
N PHE A 36 20.38 6.74 -10.06
CA PHE A 36 19.26 5.84 -9.75
C PHE A 36 18.69 5.27 -11.05
N LYS A 37 18.56 3.94 -11.10
CA LYS A 37 17.99 3.24 -12.24
C LYS A 37 16.72 2.53 -11.81
N GLU A 38 15.59 2.80 -12.47
CA GLU A 38 14.37 2.02 -12.30
C GLU A 38 14.63 0.56 -12.69
N THR A 39 14.34 -0.35 -11.77
CA THR A 39 14.56 -1.79 -11.93
C THR A 39 13.29 -2.61 -11.80
N PHE A 40 12.27 -2.04 -11.14
CA PHE A 40 10.99 -2.71 -10.94
C PHE A 40 9.84 -1.71 -10.94
N PHE A 41 8.71 -2.13 -11.49
CA PHE A 41 7.45 -1.40 -11.46
C PHE A 41 6.31 -2.35 -11.09
N TYR A 42 5.58 -2.01 -10.03
CA TYR A 42 4.34 -2.66 -9.62
C TYR A 42 3.17 -1.73 -9.94
N PRO A 43 2.27 -2.09 -10.87
CA PRO A 43 1.13 -1.24 -11.23
C PRO A 43 0.09 -1.25 -10.11
N LEU A 44 -0.28 -0.08 -9.61
CA LEU A 44 -1.34 0.10 -8.62
C LEU A 44 -2.00 1.46 -8.83
N ASN A 45 -3.22 1.44 -9.34
CA ASN A 45 -3.94 2.68 -9.61
C ASN A 45 -4.16 3.49 -8.32
N GLY A 46 -3.80 4.77 -8.37
CA GLY A 46 -3.98 5.68 -7.24
C GLY A 46 -3.07 5.43 -6.04
N ALA A 47 -1.92 4.75 -6.22
CA ALA A 47 -0.93 4.50 -5.16
C ALA A 47 -0.40 5.79 -4.54
N THR A 48 -0.47 5.91 -3.22
CA THR A 48 -0.10 7.15 -2.51
C THR A 48 0.92 6.94 -1.40
N ARG A 49 1.06 5.72 -0.86
CA ARG A 49 1.99 5.42 0.23
C ARG A 49 2.61 4.05 0.05
N VAL A 50 3.84 3.91 0.56
CA VAL A 50 4.55 2.65 0.67
C VAL A 50 5.33 2.62 1.98
N ILE A 51 5.32 1.47 2.65
CA ILE A 51 6.25 1.11 3.72
C ILE A 51 7.03 -0.10 3.23
N ALA A 52 8.36 -0.03 3.32
CA ALA A 52 9.27 -1.12 3.00
C ALA A 52 9.92 -1.60 4.30
N LYS A 53 9.62 -2.81 4.71
CA LYS A 53 10.12 -3.46 5.92
C LYS A 53 10.27 -4.96 5.66
N ASP A 54 11.13 -5.60 6.40
CA ASP A 54 11.23 -7.06 6.50
C ASP A 54 10.17 -7.51 7.52
N PHE A 55 8.92 -7.67 7.04
CA PHE A 55 7.79 -7.98 7.93
C PHE A 55 7.78 -9.45 8.36
N ASP A 56 8.30 -10.36 7.55
CA ASP A 56 8.34 -11.79 7.86
C ASP A 56 9.69 -12.27 8.42
N GLN A 57 10.64 -11.33 8.58
CA GLN A 57 11.98 -11.56 9.16
C GLN A 57 12.84 -12.59 8.38
N ASP A 58 12.63 -12.70 7.08
CA ASP A 58 13.38 -13.59 6.20
C ASP A 58 14.67 -12.97 5.64
N GLY A 59 14.86 -11.65 5.83
CA GLY A 59 16.06 -10.89 5.49
C GLY A 59 15.94 -10.10 4.21
N ASP A 60 14.79 -10.08 3.56
CA ASP A 60 14.53 -9.18 2.44
C ASP A 60 13.34 -8.23 2.73
N LEU A 61 13.09 -7.26 1.85
CA LEU A 61 12.09 -6.23 2.12
C LEU A 61 10.77 -6.56 1.45
N ASP A 62 9.71 -6.55 2.24
CA ASP A 62 8.32 -6.54 1.83
C ASP A 62 7.79 -5.13 1.64
N PHE A 63 6.62 -5.01 1.03
CA PHE A 63 5.98 -3.72 0.81
C PHE A 63 4.52 -3.73 1.24
N ALA A 64 4.19 -2.80 2.14
CA ALA A 64 2.81 -2.43 2.39
C ALA A 64 2.47 -1.18 1.56
N LEU A 65 1.40 -1.23 0.79
CA LEU A 65 1.01 -0.18 -0.17
C LEU A 65 -0.39 0.33 0.16
N LEU A 66 -0.57 1.65 0.09
CA LEU A 66 -1.89 2.28 0.09
C LEU A 66 -2.16 2.94 -1.25
N ALA A 67 -3.34 2.70 -1.80
CA ALA A 67 -3.89 3.44 -2.91
C ALA A 67 -5.12 4.22 -2.46
N THR A 68 -4.98 5.53 -2.34
CA THR A 68 -6.10 6.40 -1.95
C THR A 68 -7.17 6.48 -3.05
N PHE A 69 -6.78 6.22 -4.29
CA PHE A 69 -7.61 6.32 -5.49
C PHE A 69 -7.59 5.03 -6.33
N PRO A 70 -7.83 3.85 -5.73
CA PRO A 70 -7.94 2.63 -6.53
C PRO A 70 -9.18 2.68 -7.43
N ASP A 71 -9.34 1.69 -8.29
CA ASP A 71 -10.59 1.46 -9.00
C ASP A 71 -11.63 0.89 -8.03
N TYR A 72 -12.30 1.76 -7.27
CA TYR A 72 -13.28 1.35 -6.27
C TYR A 72 -14.49 0.62 -6.86
N GLU A 73 -14.76 0.78 -8.15
CA GLU A 73 -15.89 0.11 -8.81
C GLU A 73 -15.60 -1.38 -9.07
N ASN A 74 -14.36 -1.70 -9.48
CA ASN A 74 -14.01 -3.06 -9.88
C ASN A 74 -13.06 -3.74 -8.89
N HIS A 75 -12.21 -2.97 -8.20
CA HIS A 75 -11.13 -3.45 -7.34
C HIS A 75 -10.99 -2.64 -6.05
N PRO A 76 -12.05 -2.55 -5.23
CA PRO A 76 -11.99 -1.81 -3.95
C PRO A 76 -10.95 -2.37 -2.97
N GLU A 77 -10.63 -3.67 -3.08
CA GLU A 77 -9.62 -4.35 -2.27
C GLU A 77 -8.22 -3.77 -2.46
N TYR A 78 -7.94 -3.14 -3.58
CA TYR A 78 -6.63 -2.53 -3.85
C TYR A 78 -6.41 -1.17 -3.14
N ASN A 79 -7.34 -0.76 -2.27
CA ASN A 79 -7.07 0.34 -1.35
C ASN A 79 -5.88 0.03 -0.41
N PHE A 80 -5.69 -1.24 0.00
CA PHE A 80 -4.51 -1.74 0.69
C PHE A 80 -3.98 -3.00 0.03
N VAL A 81 -2.67 -3.03 -0.24
CA VAL A 81 -1.98 -4.18 -0.83
C VAL A 81 -0.72 -4.49 -0.02
N TYR A 82 -0.53 -5.75 0.33
CA TYR A 82 0.70 -6.27 0.88
C TYR A 82 1.42 -7.11 -0.16
N LEU A 83 2.72 -6.90 -0.32
CA LEU A 83 3.59 -7.64 -1.22
C LEU A 83 4.68 -8.31 -0.39
N GLU A 84 4.51 -9.61 -0.10
CA GLU A 84 5.50 -10.47 0.51
C GLU A 84 6.55 -10.81 -0.55
N ASN A 85 7.82 -10.55 -0.25
CA ASN A 85 8.91 -10.74 -1.20
C ASN A 85 9.40 -12.20 -1.17
N GLU A 86 9.05 -12.98 -2.16
CA GLU A 86 9.50 -14.38 -2.27
C GLU A 86 10.89 -14.50 -2.93
N ASN A 87 11.33 -13.46 -3.63
CA ASN A 87 12.62 -13.47 -4.31
C ASN A 87 13.09 -12.06 -4.70
N SER A 88 13.91 -11.45 -3.87
CA SER A 88 14.47 -10.11 -4.06
C SER A 88 15.29 -9.95 -5.34
N LYS A 89 15.90 -11.01 -5.86
CA LYS A 89 16.72 -10.95 -7.09
C LYS A 89 15.87 -10.78 -8.35
N ASN A 90 14.66 -11.32 -8.33
CA ASN A 90 13.75 -11.33 -9.48
C ASN A 90 12.51 -10.46 -9.27
N TYR A 91 12.38 -9.81 -8.09
CA TYR A 91 11.21 -9.03 -7.69
C TYR A 91 9.91 -9.86 -7.82
N THR A 92 9.93 -11.06 -7.23
CA THR A 92 8.74 -11.93 -7.19
C THR A 92 8.05 -11.76 -5.86
N PHE A 93 6.80 -11.34 -5.90
CA PHE A 93 6.00 -11.06 -4.71
C PHE A 93 4.74 -11.91 -4.66
N LYS A 94 4.40 -12.35 -3.48
CA LYS A 94 3.08 -12.88 -3.17
C LYS A 94 2.20 -11.71 -2.69
N GLN A 95 1.07 -11.51 -3.36
CA GLN A 95 0.17 -10.41 -3.08
C GLN A 95 -0.91 -10.81 -2.07
N GLY A 96 -1.10 -9.96 -1.06
CA GLY A 96 -2.23 -9.97 -0.13
C GLY A 96 -3.01 -8.67 -0.17
N HIS A 97 -4.26 -8.69 0.28
CA HIS A 97 -5.12 -7.52 0.44
C HIS A 97 -6.17 -7.75 1.50
N LEU A 98 -6.80 -6.69 1.99
CA LEU A 98 -7.92 -6.80 2.91
C LEU A 98 -9.18 -7.22 2.16
N THR A 99 -9.85 -8.24 2.68
CA THR A 99 -11.06 -8.80 2.05
C THR A 99 -12.33 -8.02 2.38
N ASP A 100 -12.37 -7.37 3.55
CA ASP A 100 -13.50 -6.52 3.95
C ASP A 100 -13.29 -5.07 3.48
N THR A 101 -13.71 -4.80 2.27
CA THR A 101 -13.63 -3.47 1.65
C THR A 101 -14.68 -2.49 2.17
N LYS A 102 -15.68 -2.98 2.94
CA LYS A 102 -16.76 -2.18 3.52
C LYS A 102 -16.43 -1.67 4.92
N MET A 103 -15.36 -2.14 5.53
CA MET A 103 -14.94 -1.73 6.86
C MET A 103 -14.59 -0.24 6.91
N ALA A 104 -13.73 0.22 6.02
CA ALA A 104 -13.33 1.61 5.93
C ALA A 104 -12.63 1.93 4.61
N ARG A 105 -12.46 3.22 4.33
CA ARG A 105 -11.55 3.75 3.33
C ARG A 105 -10.23 4.07 3.99
N TRP A 106 -9.19 3.31 3.69
CA TRP A 106 -7.86 3.50 4.26
C TRP A 106 -7.14 4.67 3.57
N PHE A 107 -6.52 5.54 4.38
CA PHE A 107 -5.94 6.80 3.90
C PHE A 107 -4.51 7.05 4.36
N LEU A 108 -4.19 6.76 5.62
CA LEU A 108 -2.84 6.82 6.15
C LEU A 108 -2.41 5.43 6.63
N MET A 109 -1.10 5.23 6.66
CA MET A 109 -0.49 3.98 7.08
C MET A 109 0.84 4.27 7.77
N ASP A 110 1.12 3.50 8.83
CA ASP A 110 2.41 3.47 9.51
C ASP A 110 2.68 2.04 10.00
N SER A 111 3.91 1.76 10.45
CA SER A 111 4.28 0.48 11.04
C SER A 111 5.09 0.65 12.31
N ALA A 112 4.88 -0.23 13.28
CA ALA A 112 5.63 -0.33 14.52
C ALA A 112 5.34 -1.68 15.17
N ASP A 113 6.24 -2.14 16.05
CA ASP A 113 5.98 -3.20 17.01
C ASP A 113 5.02 -2.66 18.10
N ILE A 114 3.71 -2.91 17.95
CA ILE A 114 2.68 -2.27 18.77
C ILE A 114 2.43 -3.07 20.05
N ASP A 115 2.53 -4.38 19.99
CA ASP A 115 2.26 -5.26 21.12
C ASP A 115 3.52 -5.67 21.88
N GLY A 116 4.70 -5.38 21.36
CA GLY A 116 6.00 -5.59 22.03
C GLY A 116 6.53 -7.01 21.87
N ASP A 117 6.11 -7.73 20.84
CA ASP A 117 6.54 -9.11 20.58
C ASP A 117 7.78 -9.21 19.69
N GLY A 118 8.21 -8.10 19.08
CA GLY A 118 9.45 -7.95 18.34
C GLY A 118 9.29 -8.07 16.83
N ASP A 119 8.07 -8.13 16.33
CA ASP A 119 7.78 -8.00 14.90
C ASP A 119 7.05 -6.68 14.58
N GLU A 120 7.00 -6.30 13.31
CA GLU A 120 6.41 -5.03 12.87
C GLU A 120 4.95 -5.24 12.48
N ASP A 121 4.06 -4.50 13.14
CA ASP A 121 2.63 -4.41 12.80
C ASP A 121 2.36 -3.29 11.82
N ILE A 122 1.20 -3.32 11.19
CA ILE A 122 0.75 -2.24 10.30
C ILE A 122 -0.49 -1.57 10.88
N VAL A 123 -0.46 -0.24 10.98
CA VAL A 123 -1.61 0.57 11.37
C VAL A 123 -2.17 1.29 10.17
N LEU A 124 -3.47 1.14 9.95
CA LEU A 124 -4.22 1.87 8.94
C LEU A 124 -5.17 2.86 9.61
N SER A 125 -5.24 4.09 9.10
CA SER A 125 -6.27 5.04 9.51
C SER A 125 -7.25 5.29 8.37
N ALA A 126 -8.52 5.45 8.74
CA ALA A 126 -9.61 5.67 7.80
C ALA A 126 -9.85 7.16 7.53
N LEU A 127 -10.38 7.45 6.33
CA LEU A 127 -10.98 8.73 6.00
C LEU A 127 -12.29 8.47 5.26
N THR A 128 -13.41 8.65 5.95
CA THR A 128 -14.74 8.39 5.39
C THR A 128 -15.25 9.50 4.48
N TYR A 129 -14.63 10.69 4.53
CA TYR A 129 -15.03 11.80 3.66
C TYR A 129 -14.75 11.47 2.18
N SER A 130 -15.80 11.48 1.38
CA SER A 130 -15.74 11.19 -0.05
C SER A 130 -15.38 12.45 -0.82
N PHE A 131 -14.12 12.58 -1.23
CA PHE A 131 -13.63 13.65 -2.10
C PHE A 131 -13.33 13.14 -3.53
N THR A 132 -13.69 11.90 -3.83
CA THR A 132 -13.54 11.27 -5.14
C THR A 132 -14.78 10.46 -5.46
N PRO A 133 -15.05 10.16 -6.73
CA PRO A 133 -16.11 9.23 -7.09
C PRO A 133 -15.88 7.86 -6.43
N VAL A 134 -16.88 7.38 -5.71
CA VAL A 134 -16.88 6.08 -5.02
C VAL A 134 -18.27 5.46 -5.21
N PRO A 135 -18.38 4.13 -5.37
CA PRO A 135 -19.67 3.46 -5.35
C PRO A 135 -20.46 3.79 -4.09
N LYS A 136 -21.73 4.15 -4.26
CA LYS A 136 -22.61 4.58 -3.17
C LYS A 136 -22.69 3.55 -2.03
N GLU A 137 -22.66 2.26 -2.38
CA GLU A 137 -22.68 1.17 -1.42
C GLU A 137 -21.47 1.19 -0.47
N LEU A 138 -20.27 1.50 -0.99
CA LEU A 138 -19.05 1.63 -0.17
C LEU A 138 -19.11 2.89 0.71
N GLU A 139 -19.55 4.02 0.15
CA GLU A 139 -19.68 5.28 0.90
C GLU A 139 -20.64 5.12 2.09
N GLU A 140 -21.81 4.50 1.87
CA GLU A 140 -22.79 4.21 2.91
C GLU A 140 -22.22 3.21 3.97
N ALA A 141 -21.53 2.16 3.54
CA ALA A 141 -20.92 1.20 4.44
C ALA A 141 -19.84 1.84 5.33
N TRP A 142 -18.93 2.60 4.74
CA TRP A 142 -17.89 3.31 5.51
C TRP A 142 -18.46 4.33 6.48
N GLY A 143 -19.49 5.06 6.08
CA GLY A 143 -20.20 6.00 6.95
C GLY A 143 -20.94 5.33 8.12
N ALA A 144 -21.28 4.05 8.01
CA ALA A 144 -21.97 3.26 9.02
C ALA A 144 -21.03 2.46 9.93
N SER A 145 -19.80 2.18 9.49
CA SER A 145 -18.87 1.31 10.22
C SER A 145 -18.24 1.97 11.44
N TYR A 146 -18.09 3.30 11.44
CA TYR A 146 -17.41 4.07 12.49
C TYR A 146 -15.97 3.58 12.79
N THR A 147 -15.30 2.97 11.80
CA THR A 147 -13.95 2.48 11.96
C THR A 147 -12.95 3.59 11.66
N ASP A 148 -12.18 4.02 12.65
CA ASP A 148 -11.16 5.05 12.50
C ASP A 148 -9.76 4.47 12.28
N LEU A 149 -9.46 3.33 12.93
CA LEU A 149 -8.17 2.66 12.91
C LEU A 149 -8.35 1.16 12.75
N LEU A 150 -7.40 0.53 12.06
CA LEU A 150 -7.20 -0.92 12.01
C LEU A 150 -5.74 -1.23 12.29
N ILE A 151 -5.49 -2.16 13.18
CA ILE A 151 -4.17 -2.74 13.40
C ILE A 151 -4.16 -4.11 12.73
N LEU A 152 -3.21 -4.31 11.84
CA LEU A 152 -2.88 -5.62 11.27
C LEU A 152 -1.71 -6.15 12.09
N GLU A 153 -2.04 -6.93 13.11
CA GLU A 153 -1.08 -7.59 13.98
C GLU A 153 -0.33 -8.66 13.18
N ASN A 154 0.99 -8.55 13.15
CA ASN A 154 1.86 -9.58 12.63
C ASN A 154 1.92 -10.76 13.62
N LYS A 155 2.05 -11.97 13.16
CA LYS A 155 2.04 -13.17 14.02
C LYS A 155 3.10 -14.16 13.59
N LEU A 156 4.34 -13.70 13.59
CA LEU A 156 5.48 -14.57 13.29
C LEU A 156 5.85 -15.48 14.46
N HIS A 157 5.34 -15.20 15.66
CA HIS A 157 5.66 -15.92 16.91
C HIS A 157 4.45 -16.50 17.61
#